data_fe0fd4e4e21db96229e2f8f5d42664b3
#
_entry.id   fe0fd4e4e21db96229e2f8f5d42664b3
#
_cell.length_a   1.000
_cell.length_b   1.000
_cell.length_c   1.000
_cell.angle_alpha   90.00
_cell.angle_beta   90.00
_cell.angle_gamma   90.00
#
_symmetry.space_group_name_H-M   'P 1'
#
loop_
_entity.id
_entity.type
_entity.pdbx_description
1 polymer ?
#
loop_
_entity_poly.entity_id
_entity_poly.type
_entity_poly.pdbx_seq_one_letter_code
_entity_poly.pdbx_strand_id
1 'polypeptide(L)'
;ILSINDAANAYIRAIDAHEEISGIFNICSGNYTVGEIGDLVKRGVEENLGIEIMLNIKQMKDFRNYKVSTEKAVNILSFKPSQDITSIVKNLENNKEKFKDFDNSDYYNIKVFKTTIS
;
A
#
# COMPACT_ATOMS: atom_id res chain seq x y z
N ILE A 1 -1.59 -1.26 -5.21
CA ILE A 1 -1.00 -0.77 -3.95
C ILE A 1 -1.76 0.45 -3.46
N LEU A 2 -1.94 0.56 -2.17
CA LEU A 2 -2.48 1.76 -1.51
C LEU A 2 -1.62 2.05 -0.27
N SER A 3 -1.05 3.24 -0.21
CA SER A 3 -0.33 3.70 0.99
C SER A 3 -1.32 4.12 2.08
N ILE A 4 -0.89 4.04 3.34
CA ILE A 4 -1.73 4.49 4.45
C ILE A 4 -2.01 6.01 4.39
N ASN A 5 -1.06 6.80 3.89
CA ASN A 5 -1.22 8.24 3.73
C ASN A 5 -2.26 8.58 2.65
N ASP A 6 -2.23 7.88 1.51
CA ASP A 6 -3.23 8.08 0.46
C ASP A 6 -4.60 7.56 0.90
N ALA A 7 -4.66 6.47 1.67
CA ALA A 7 -5.90 6.00 2.27
C ALA A 7 -6.50 7.05 3.21
N ALA A 8 -5.71 7.61 4.13
CA ALA A 8 -6.15 8.68 5.03
C ALA A 8 -6.62 9.92 4.26
N ASN A 9 -5.88 10.34 3.23
CA ASN A 9 -6.28 11.45 2.36
C ASN A 9 -7.62 11.17 1.65
N ALA A 10 -7.84 9.96 1.17
CA ALA A 10 -9.10 9.57 0.55
C ALA A 10 -10.29 9.69 1.52
N TYR A 11 -10.12 9.25 2.77
CA TYR A 11 -11.15 9.42 3.81
C TYR A 11 -11.42 10.91 4.11
N ILE A 12 -10.39 11.73 4.24
CA ILE A 12 -10.56 13.18 4.46
C ILE A 12 -11.35 13.79 3.29
N ARG A 13 -10.98 13.46 2.05
CA ARG A 13 -11.71 13.92 0.86
C ARG A 13 -13.18 13.50 0.83
N ALA A 14 -13.46 12.28 1.29
CA ALA A 14 -14.83 11.78 1.37
C ALA A 14 -15.65 12.50 2.46
N ILE A 15 -15.02 12.85 3.60
CA ILE A 15 -15.66 13.60 4.68
C ILE A 15 -15.94 15.05 4.27
N ASP A 16 -15.02 15.68 3.55
CA ASP A 16 -15.14 17.05 3.07
C ASP A 16 -16.02 17.19 1.80
N ALA A 17 -16.45 16.07 1.22
CA ALA A 17 -17.26 16.07 0.00
C ALA A 17 -18.67 16.57 0.29
N HIS A 18 -19.31 17.17 -0.72
CA HIS A 18 -20.69 17.62 -0.63
C HIS A 18 -21.63 16.44 -0.30
N GLU A 19 -22.63 16.67 0.52
CA GLU A 19 -23.55 15.64 1.04
C GLU A 19 -24.32 14.84 -0.04
N GLU A 20 -24.48 15.40 -1.22
CA GLU A 20 -25.09 14.73 -2.38
C GLU A 20 -24.15 13.69 -3.03
N ILE A 21 -22.85 13.72 -2.72
CA ILE A 21 -21.86 12.79 -3.28
C ILE A 21 -21.96 11.46 -2.55
N SER A 22 -22.38 10.43 -3.28
CA SER A 22 -22.51 9.09 -2.73
C SER A 22 -22.01 8.02 -3.71
N GLY A 23 -21.84 6.80 -3.22
CA GLY A 23 -21.48 5.64 -4.01
C GLY A 23 -20.14 5.05 -3.67
N ILE A 24 -19.66 4.13 -4.52
CA ILE A 24 -18.41 3.39 -4.35
C ILE A 24 -17.30 4.09 -5.14
N PHE A 25 -16.18 4.33 -4.50
CA PHE A 25 -14.97 4.91 -5.05
C PHE A 25 -13.80 3.96 -4.87
N ASN A 26 -13.13 3.63 -5.94
CA ASN A 26 -11.89 2.86 -5.89
C ASN A 26 -10.71 3.80 -5.63
N ILE A 27 -9.85 3.41 -4.70
CA ILE A 27 -8.68 4.19 -4.30
C ILE A 27 -7.43 3.32 -4.43
N CYS A 28 -6.40 3.84 -5.07
CA CYS A 28 -5.07 3.24 -5.04
C CYS A 28 -3.97 4.31 -5.24
N SER A 29 -2.79 4.04 -4.73
CA SER A 29 -1.59 4.87 -4.97
C SER A 29 -0.96 4.55 -6.33
N GLY A 30 -1.11 3.32 -6.81
CA GLY A 30 -0.62 2.89 -8.11
C GLY A 30 -0.93 1.42 -8.40
N ASN A 31 -0.86 1.07 -9.67
CA ASN A 31 -0.98 -0.29 -10.16
C ASN A 31 0.40 -0.81 -10.55
N TYR A 32 0.82 -1.92 -9.95
CA TYR A 32 2.12 -2.55 -10.15
C TYR A 32 1.96 -4.06 -10.24
N THR A 33 2.80 -4.69 -11.00
CA THR A 33 3.00 -6.14 -10.92
C THR A 33 3.83 -6.50 -9.68
N VAL A 34 3.77 -7.75 -9.25
CA VAL A 34 4.60 -8.23 -8.12
C VAL A 34 6.09 -8.08 -8.41
N GLY A 35 6.51 -8.32 -9.67
CA GLY A 35 7.89 -8.13 -10.10
C GLY A 35 8.34 -6.67 -9.98
N GLU A 36 7.54 -5.73 -10.49
CA GLU A 36 7.83 -4.29 -10.37
C GLU A 36 7.93 -3.84 -8.91
N ILE A 37 7.05 -4.36 -8.03
CA ILE A 37 7.15 -4.07 -6.60
C ILE A 37 8.47 -4.59 -6.03
N GLY A 38 8.85 -5.84 -6.36
CA GLY A 38 10.10 -6.44 -5.91
C GLY A 38 11.31 -5.60 -6.32
N ASP A 39 11.39 -5.20 -7.58
CA ASP A 39 12.50 -4.39 -8.10
C ASP A 39 12.55 -3.00 -7.47
N LEU A 40 11.41 -2.34 -7.29
CA LEU A 40 11.34 -1.02 -6.65
C LEU A 40 11.70 -1.07 -5.16
N VAL A 41 11.25 -2.11 -4.45
CA VAL A 41 11.62 -2.31 -3.03
C VAL A 41 13.11 -2.59 -2.90
N LYS A 42 13.66 -3.51 -3.73
CA LYS A 42 15.11 -3.79 -3.76
C LYS A 42 15.90 -2.50 -3.93
N ARG A 43 15.60 -1.75 -4.97
CA ARG A 43 16.29 -0.49 -5.27
C ARG A 43 16.19 0.52 -4.14
N GLY A 44 14.98 0.73 -3.60
CA GLY A 44 14.77 1.67 -2.49
C GLY A 44 15.59 1.31 -1.26
N VAL A 45 15.63 0.03 -0.88
CA VAL A 45 16.41 -0.43 0.28
C VAL A 45 17.92 -0.32 0.02
N GLU A 46 18.40 -0.71 -1.17
CA GLU A 46 19.81 -0.60 -1.54
C GLU A 46 20.29 0.85 -1.52
N GLU A 47 19.52 1.77 -2.08
CA GLU A 47 19.84 3.21 -2.11
C GLU A 47 19.85 3.83 -0.70
N ASN A 48 18.91 3.44 0.15
CA ASN A 48 18.79 4.06 1.48
C ASN A 48 19.75 3.46 2.52
N LEU A 49 20.04 2.16 2.45
CA LEU A 49 20.87 1.47 3.45
C LEU A 49 22.29 1.17 2.97
N GLY A 50 22.57 1.30 1.68
CA GLY A 50 23.89 1.01 1.11
C GLY A 50 24.24 -0.48 1.15
N ILE A 51 23.26 -1.37 1.15
CA ILE A 51 23.43 -2.83 1.18
C ILE A 51 22.93 -3.44 -0.13
N GLU A 52 23.52 -4.56 -0.53
CA GLU A 52 23.07 -5.34 -1.68
C GLU A 52 21.98 -6.32 -1.26
N ILE A 53 20.89 -6.39 -2.04
CA ILE A 53 19.76 -7.30 -1.80
C ILE A 53 19.58 -8.26 -2.97
N MET A 54 19.47 -9.55 -2.66
CA MET A 54 19.10 -10.57 -3.65
C MET A 54 17.59 -10.81 -3.64
N LEU A 55 16.97 -10.73 -4.83
CA LEU A 55 15.59 -11.14 -5.01
C LEU A 55 15.51 -12.64 -5.25
N ASN A 56 14.75 -13.33 -4.40
CA ASN A 56 14.42 -14.73 -4.62
C ASN A 56 13.04 -14.84 -5.29
N ILE A 57 13.05 -15.15 -6.58
CA ILE A 57 11.83 -15.24 -7.39
C ILE A 57 11.25 -16.65 -7.28
N LYS A 58 10.07 -16.78 -6.69
CA LYS A 58 9.30 -18.04 -6.67
C LYS A 58 8.08 -17.91 -7.56
N GLN A 59 7.95 -18.82 -8.51
CA GLN A 59 6.74 -18.88 -9.31
C GLN A 59 5.59 -19.47 -8.48
N MET A 60 4.52 -18.70 -8.35
CA MET A 60 3.28 -19.16 -7.73
C MET A 60 2.15 -19.19 -8.78
N LYS A 61 1.32 -20.23 -8.73
CA LYS A 61 0.09 -20.29 -9.54
C LYS A 61 -0.97 -19.38 -8.91
N ASP A 62 -0.81 -18.07 -9.05
CA ASP A 62 -1.84 -17.10 -8.68
C ASP A 62 -2.32 -16.39 -9.94
N PHE A 63 -3.56 -16.65 -10.32
CA PHE A 63 -4.17 -16.09 -11.53
C PHE A 63 -4.90 -14.77 -11.30
N ARG A 64 -4.85 -14.22 -10.08
CA ARG A 64 -5.46 -12.94 -9.77
C ARG A 64 -4.67 -11.83 -10.43
N ASN A 65 -5.27 -11.21 -11.43
CA ASN A 65 -4.69 -10.08 -12.13
C ASN A 65 -5.79 -9.04 -12.34
N TYR A 66 -5.65 -7.89 -11.70
CA TYR A 66 -6.59 -6.79 -11.85
C TYR A 66 -5.88 -5.45 -11.72
N LYS A 67 -6.44 -4.45 -12.38
CA LYS A 67 -6.06 -3.04 -12.22
C LYS A 67 -7.20 -2.28 -11.59
N VAL A 68 -6.85 -1.29 -10.77
CA VAL A 68 -7.80 -0.40 -10.12
C VAL A 68 -7.81 0.93 -10.88
N SER A 69 -8.98 1.37 -11.37
CA SER A 69 -9.16 2.74 -11.86
C SER A 69 -9.61 3.64 -10.72
N THR A 70 -8.89 4.73 -10.51
CA THR A 70 -9.22 5.79 -9.54
C THR A 70 -9.89 7.00 -10.18
N GLU A 71 -10.19 6.93 -11.46
CA GLU A 71 -10.71 8.07 -12.23
C GLU A 71 -11.93 8.74 -11.59
N LYS A 72 -12.88 7.93 -11.10
CA LYS A 72 -14.06 8.46 -10.40
C LYS A 72 -13.67 9.23 -9.14
N ALA A 73 -12.73 8.72 -8.34
CA ALA A 73 -12.26 9.38 -7.12
C ALA A 73 -11.49 10.68 -7.44
N VAL A 74 -10.68 10.67 -8.49
CA VAL A 74 -9.96 11.87 -8.96
C VAL A 74 -10.95 12.96 -9.38
N ASN A 75 -11.94 12.62 -10.20
CA ASN A 75 -12.85 13.59 -10.78
C ASN A 75 -13.89 14.13 -9.77
N ILE A 76 -14.36 13.30 -8.86
CA ILE A 76 -15.46 13.66 -7.95
C ILE A 76 -14.93 14.10 -6.58
N LEU A 77 -13.96 13.37 -6.01
CA LEU A 77 -13.39 13.67 -4.68
C LEU A 77 -12.11 14.49 -4.74
N SER A 78 -11.64 14.85 -5.93
CA SER A 78 -10.33 15.50 -6.12
C SER A 78 -9.19 14.69 -5.46
N PHE A 79 -9.34 13.36 -5.40
CA PHE A 79 -8.32 12.48 -4.86
C PHE A 79 -7.09 12.48 -5.76
N LYS A 80 -5.91 12.69 -5.18
CA LYS A 80 -4.63 12.60 -5.89
C LYS A 80 -3.70 11.70 -5.08
N PRO A 81 -3.32 10.52 -5.60
CA PRO A 81 -2.31 9.70 -4.95
C PRO A 81 -0.99 10.46 -4.90
N SER A 82 -0.32 10.44 -3.78
CA SER A 82 0.92 11.16 -3.51
C SER A 82 2.09 10.26 -3.18
N GLN A 83 1.83 8.97 -2.98
CA GLN A 83 2.83 8.01 -2.56
C GLN A 83 3.05 6.94 -3.63
N ASP A 84 4.31 6.65 -3.89
CA ASP A 84 4.78 5.53 -4.70
C ASP A 84 5.44 4.46 -3.81
N ILE A 85 5.91 3.37 -4.41
CA ILE A 85 6.60 2.30 -3.69
C ILE A 85 7.85 2.80 -2.98
N THR A 86 8.61 3.68 -3.61
CA THR A 86 9.85 4.24 -3.04
C THR A 86 9.55 5.05 -1.78
N SER A 87 8.52 5.88 -1.82
CA SER A 87 8.05 6.67 -0.67
C SER A 87 7.58 5.77 0.48
N ILE A 88 6.87 4.67 0.17
CA ILE A 88 6.42 3.69 1.16
C ILE A 88 7.61 2.99 1.81
N VAL A 89 8.59 2.53 1.02
CA VAL A 89 9.83 1.89 1.53
C VAL A 89 10.56 2.84 2.47
N LYS A 90 10.81 4.07 2.04
CA LYS A 90 11.47 5.09 2.86
C LYS A 90 10.73 5.37 4.17
N ASN A 91 9.40 5.40 4.14
CA ASN A 91 8.60 5.57 5.35
C ASN A 91 8.74 4.39 6.30
N LEU A 92 8.73 3.15 5.80
CA LEU A 92 8.93 1.95 6.61
C LEU A 92 10.33 1.93 7.23
N GLU A 93 11.37 2.27 6.48
CA GLU A 93 12.74 2.36 6.98
C GLU A 93 12.91 3.41 8.08
N ASN A 94 12.35 4.60 7.88
CA ASN A 94 12.38 5.67 8.89
C ASN A 94 11.66 5.28 10.19
N ASN A 95 10.74 4.35 10.13
CA ASN A 95 9.97 3.86 11.26
C ASN A 95 10.35 2.44 11.71
N LYS A 96 11.42 1.84 11.15
CA LYS A 96 11.81 0.45 11.41
C LYS A 96 11.90 0.10 12.90
N GLU A 97 12.34 1.05 13.73
CA GLU A 97 12.47 0.87 15.17
C GLU A 97 11.11 0.60 15.87
N LYS A 98 10.01 1.03 15.26
CA LYS A 98 8.65 0.78 15.76
C LYS A 98 8.17 -0.65 15.45
N PHE A 99 8.82 -1.33 14.50
CA PHE A 99 8.42 -2.64 13.99
C PHE A 99 9.49 -3.71 14.29
N LYS A 100 10.18 -3.62 15.43
CA LYS A 100 11.31 -4.52 15.78
C LYS A 100 10.90 -5.98 15.88
N ASP A 101 9.70 -6.25 16.36
CA ASP A 101 9.18 -7.61 16.48
C ASP A 101 8.31 -7.95 15.26
N PHE A 102 8.96 -8.37 14.18
CA PHE A 102 8.27 -8.76 12.94
C PHE A 102 7.42 -10.03 13.09
N ASP A 103 7.61 -10.81 14.14
CA ASP A 103 6.83 -12.01 14.43
C ASP A 103 5.56 -11.71 15.27
N ASN A 104 5.40 -10.46 15.72
CA ASN A 104 4.22 -10.04 16.45
C ASN A 104 2.95 -10.32 15.64
N SER A 105 2.02 -11.05 16.28
CA SER A 105 0.74 -11.44 15.66
C SER A 105 -0.09 -10.26 15.14
N ASP A 106 0.05 -9.08 15.76
CA ASP A 106 -0.71 -7.88 15.42
C ASP A 106 -0.37 -7.32 14.02
N TYR A 107 0.78 -7.72 13.46
CA TYR A 107 1.17 -7.36 12.09
C TYR A 107 0.57 -8.29 11.02
N TYR A 108 -0.17 -9.32 11.44
CA TYR A 108 -0.76 -10.30 10.52
C TYR A 108 -2.29 -10.26 10.59
N ASN A 109 -2.92 -9.61 9.65
CA ASN A 109 -4.37 -9.48 9.57
C ASN A 109 -5.11 -10.80 9.79
N ILE A 110 -4.62 -11.90 9.19
CA ILE A 110 -5.24 -13.22 9.32
C ILE A 110 -5.19 -13.72 10.77
N LYS A 111 -4.12 -13.46 11.51
CA LYS A 111 -4.00 -13.86 12.93
C LYS A 111 -4.94 -13.04 13.79
N VAL A 112 -4.98 -11.71 13.58
CA VAL A 112 -5.88 -10.81 14.30
C VAL A 112 -7.33 -11.19 14.09
N PHE A 113 -7.78 -11.40 12.86
CA PHE A 113 -9.17 -11.78 12.56
C PHE A 113 -9.57 -13.11 13.20
N LYS A 114 -8.70 -14.12 13.20
CA LYS A 114 -8.99 -15.40 13.86
C LYS A 114 -9.20 -15.25 15.37
N THR A 115 -8.48 -14.37 16.02
CA THR A 115 -8.59 -14.13 17.46
C THR A 115 -9.86 -13.34 17.80
N THR A 116 -10.34 -12.49 16.91
CA THR A 116 -11.51 -11.63 17.13
C THR A 116 -12.84 -12.37 16.88
N ILE A 117 -12.83 -13.45 16.08
CA ILE A 117 -14.03 -14.22 15.71
C ILE A 117 -14.21 -15.46 16.63
N SER A 118 -13.25 -15.74 17.49
CA SER A 118 -13.31 -16.82 18.49
C SER A 118 -13.90 -16.32 19.79
#